data_40ed0fe26e794b1d346306e104c0d22d
#
_entry.id   40ed0fe26e794b1d346306e104c0d22d
#
_cell.length_a   1.000
_cell.length_b   1.000
_cell.length_c   1.000
_cell.angle_alpha   90.00
_cell.angle_beta   90.00
_cell.angle_gamma   90.00
#
_symmetry.space_group_name_H-M   'P 1'
#
loop_
_entity.id
_entity.type
_entity.pdbx_description
1 polymer ?
#
loop_
_entity_poly.entity_id
_entity_poly.type
_entity_poly.pdbx_seq_one_letter_code
_entity_poly.pdbx_strand_id
1 'polypeptide(L)'
;MTPDEIAATYNAIAEHWDSSDFNRDNGIAQHERALRFVAKAGSALDVGCGSSGRIIELLLTRKFAVEGLDISPEMLARARRRHPQVTFHLADICTFSLPKRYDFISAWDSIWHVPLAQQLDVLRKLLAGLSPGGVIIFTAGGTQAPEQVTNPCLGQPLYHASAGIPAILRTLEEGGCACRHLEYDQYPERHVTLIAQRL
;
A
#
# COMPACT_ATOMS: atom_id res chain seq x y z
N MET A 1 6.84 -5.62 16.04
CA MET A 1 6.75 -6.92 15.32
C MET A 1 7.71 -6.91 14.15
N THR A 2 8.28 -8.05 13.84
CA THR A 2 9.12 -8.27 12.65
C THR A 2 8.25 -8.48 11.42
N PRO A 3 8.80 -8.33 10.19
CA PRO A 3 8.07 -8.67 8.96
C PRO A 3 7.52 -10.11 8.93
N ASP A 4 8.27 -11.09 9.46
CA ASP A 4 7.82 -12.49 9.53
C ASP A 4 6.63 -12.66 10.48
N GLU A 5 6.59 -11.95 11.59
CA GLU A 5 5.44 -11.95 12.52
C GLU A 5 4.20 -11.30 11.88
N ILE A 6 4.38 -10.25 11.08
CA ILE A 6 3.30 -9.65 10.29
C ILE A 6 2.78 -10.65 9.24
N ALA A 7 3.69 -11.33 8.52
CA ALA A 7 3.31 -12.35 7.56
C ALA A 7 2.50 -13.49 8.23
N ALA A 8 2.93 -13.95 9.41
CA ALA A 8 2.24 -14.99 10.17
C ALA A 8 0.83 -14.53 10.60
N THR A 9 0.69 -13.27 11.06
CA THR A 9 -0.61 -12.68 11.40
C THR A 9 -1.54 -12.70 10.19
N TYR A 10 -1.09 -12.19 9.04
CA TYR A 10 -1.91 -12.15 7.83
C TYR A 10 -2.22 -13.52 7.25
N ASN A 11 -1.32 -14.51 7.38
CA ASN A 11 -1.62 -15.90 7.05
C ASN A 11 -2.79 -16.45 7.86
N ALA A 12 -2.80 -16.18 9.17
CA ALA A 12 -3.84 -16.68 10.08
C ALA A 12 -5.22 -16.07 9.81
N ILE A 13 -5.30 -14.83 9.31
CA ILE A 13 -6.56 -14.11 9.10
C ILE A 13 -6.92 -13.96 7.61
N ALA A 14 -6.18 -14.59 6.69
CA ALA A 14 -6.35 -14.40 5.25
C ALA A 14 -7.76 -14.69 4.73
N GLU A 15 -8.49 -15.61 5.36
CA GLU A 15 -9.86 -15.98 4.98
C GLU A 15 -10.85 -14.81 5.09
N HIS A 16 -10.61 -13.90 6.04
CA HIS A 16 -11.49 -12.74 6.23
C HIS A 16 -11.61 -11.88 4.97
N TRP A 17 -10.52 -11.68 4.21
CA TRP A 17 -10.52 -10.87 2.98
C TRP A 17 -11.25 -11.51 1.79
N ASP A 18 -11.59 -12.81 1.90
CA ASP A 18 -12.43 -13.52 0.93
C ASP A 18 -13.89 -13.65 1.40
N SER A 19 -14.19 -13.26 2.65
CA SER A 19 -15.53 -13.35 3.23
C SER A 19 -16.47 -12.27 2.70
N SER A 20 -17.76 -12.48 2.88
CA SER A 20 -18.81 -11.49 2.58
C SER A 20 -18.76 -10.25 3.49
N ASP A 21 -18.10 -10.36 4.63
CA ASP A 21 -18.00 -9.26 5.62
C ASP A 21 -16.91 -8.25 5.24
N PHE A 22 -16.04 -8.62 4.30
CA PHE A 22 -15.01 -7.70 3.82
C PHE A 22 -15.58 -6.68 2.84
N ASN A 23 -15.44 -5.38 3.17
CA ASN A 23 -15.88 -4.30 2.29
C ASN A 23 -14.97 -4.17 1.07
N ARG A 24 -15.43 -4.65 -0.09
CA ARG A 24 -14.69 -4.59 -1.35
C ARG A 24 -14.58 -3.18 -1.95
N ASP A 25 -15.37 -2.22 -1.47
CA ASP A 25 -15.31 -0.82 -1.92
C ASP A 25 -14.27 0.00 -1.13
N ASN A 26 -13.69 -0.57 -0.05
CA ASN A 26 -12.65 0.11 0.73
C ASN A 26 -11.46 0.50 -0.16
N GLY A 27 -11.19 1.80 -0.23
CA GLY A 27 -10.08 2.38 -1.01
C GLY A 27 -10.40 2.64 -2.49
N ILE A 28 -11.49 2.13 -3.06
CA ILE A 28 -11.79 2.27 -4.49
C ILE A 28 -11.95 3.75 -4.89
N ALA A 29 -12.76 4.52 -4.16
CA ALA A 29 -12.97 5.94 -4.45
C ALA A 29 -11.67 6.77 -4.37
N GLN A 30 -10.81 6.46 -3.39
CA GLN A 30 -9.52 7.10 -3.21
C GLN A 30 -8.56 6.77 -4.36
N HIS A 31 -8.54 5.52 -4.83
CA HIS A 31 -7.76 5.12 -5.99
C HIS A 31 -8.27 5.76 -7.28
N GLU A 32 -9.58 5.86 -7.47
CA GLU A 32 -10.15 6.59 -8.60
C GLU A 32 -9.75 8.07 -8.60
N ARG A 33 -9.67 8.70 -7.42
CA ARG A 33 -9.14 10.05 -7.26
C ARG A 33 -7.66 10.12 -7.67
N ALA A 34 -6.83 9.18 -7.21
CA ALA A 34 -5.41 9.13 -7.53
C ALA A 34 -5.17 8.95 -9.05
N LEU A 35 -5.97 8.12 -9.69
CA LEU A 35 -5.88 7.85 -11.13
C LEU A 35 -6.15 9.09 -12.00
N ARG A 36 -6.81 10.14 -11.48
CA ARG A 36 -6.99 11.42 -12.20
C ARG A 36 -5.69 12.17 -12.45
N PHE A 37 -4.65 11.89 -11.68
CA PHE A 37 -3.31 12.49 -11.84
C PHE A 37 -2.41 11.71 -12.81
N VAL A 38 -2.83 10.52 -13.25
CA VAL A 38 -2.06 9.70 -14.20
C VAL A 38 -2.41 10.10 -15.62
N ALA A 39 -1.42 10.54 -16.39
CA ALA A 39 -1.63 10.97 -17.76
C ALA A 39 -1.95 9.82 -18.72
N LYS A 40 -1.34 8.64 -18.51
CA LYS A 40 -1.51 7.44 -19.35
C LYS A 40 -1.30 6.19 -18.51
N ALA A 41 -2.18 5.21 -18.68
CA ALA A 41 -2.00 3.90 -18.09
C ALA A 41 -0.73 3.21 -18.64
N GLY A 42 0.04 2.63 -17.75
CA GLY A 42 1.29 1.93 -18.04
C GLY A 42 1.49 0.79 -17.05
N SER A 43 2.61 0.77 -16.32
CA SER A 43 2.90 -0.23 -15.30
C SER A 43 2.37 0.21 -13.93
N ALA A 44 1.82 -0.74 -13.16
CA ALA A 44 1.38 -0.50 -11.79
C ALA A 44 1.87 -1.58 -10.83
N LEU A 45 2.16 -1.16 -9.58
CA LEU A 45 2.51 -2.06 -8.47
C LEU A 45 1.53 -1.85 -7.31
N ASP A 46 0.94 -2.93 -6.83
CA ASP A 46 0.13 -2.94 -5.61
C ASP A 46 0.93 -3.58 -4.47
N VAL A 47 1.38 -2.78 -3.49
CA VAL A 47 2.23 -3.16 -2.36
C VAL A 47 1.37 -3.51 -1.16
N GLY A 48 1.53 -4.73 -0.65
CA GLY A 48 0.61 -5.32 0.32
C GLY A 48 -0.74 -5.61 -0.33
N CYS A 49 -0.70 -6.24 -1.52
CA CYS A 49 -1.88 -6.41 -2.37
C CYS A 49 -2.96 -7.34 -1.76
N GLY A 50 -2.59 -8.12 -0.73
CA GLY A 50 -3.49 -9.05 -0.07
C GLY A 50 -4.12 -10.07 -1.03
N SER A 51 -5.31 -10.55 -0.68
CA SER A 51 -6.04 -11.58 -1.45
C SER A 51 -7.28 -11.05 -2.17
N SER A 52 -7.85 -9.93 -1.73
CA SER A 52 -9.16 -9.46 -2.20
C SER A 52 -9.18 -9.09 -3.69
N GLY A 53 -8.05 -8.63 -4.23
CA GLY A 53 -7.87 -8.29 -5.64
C GLY A 53 -8.59 -7.02 -6.10
N ARG A 54 -9.29 -6.29 -5.20
CA ARG A 54 -10.13 -5.13 -5.57
C ARG A 54 -9.36 -4.00 -6.27
N ILE A 55 -8.15 -3.69 -5.77
CA ILE A 55 -7.29 -2.67 -6.36
C ILE A 55 -6.70 -3.16 -7.69
N ILE A 56 -6.27 -4.41 -7.74
CA ILE A 56 -5.79 -5.06 -8.96
C ILE A 56 -6.88 -5.04 -10.05
N GLU A 57 -8.13 -5.40 -9.71
CA GLU A 57 -9.28 -5.35 -10.62
C GLU A 57 -9.51 -3.94 -11.16
N LEU A 58 -9.51 -2.92 -10.28
CA LEU A 58 -9.64 -1.54 -10.70
C LEU A 58 -8.53 -1.14 -11.69
N LEU A 59 -7.26 -1.44 -11.36
CA LEU A 59 -6.13 -1.07 -12.21
C LEU A 59 -6.15 -1.81 -13.56
N LEU A 60 -6.53 -3.09 -13.60
CA LEU A 60 -6.71 -3.86 -14.83
C LEU A 60 -7.82 -3.26 -15.72
N THR A 61 -8.96 -2.84 -15.13
CA THR A 61 -10.03 -2.17 -15.90
C THR A 61 -9.59 -0.85 -16.49
N ARG A 62 -8.67 -0.16 -15.82
CA ARG A 62 -8.02 1.08 -16.27
C ARG A 62 -6.82 0.85 -17.20
N LYS A 63 -6.61 -0.42 -17.66
CA LYS A 63 -5.60 -0.83 -18.65
C LYS A 63 -4.14 -0.72 -18.18
N PHE A 64 -3.90 -0.80 -16.87
CA PHE A 64 -2.53 -0.94 -16.36
C PHE A 64 -2.03 -2.38 -16.52
N ALA A 65 -0.73 -2.52 -16.76
CA ALA A 65 0.01 -3.77 -16.54
C ALA A 65 0.34 -3.88 -15.05
N VAL A 66 -0.41 -4.70 -14.31
CA VAL A 66 -0.38 -4.73 -12.83
C VAL A 66 0.53 -5.83 -12.35
N GLU A 67 1.32 -5.52 -11.32
CA GLU A 67 2.05 -6.47 -10.48
C GLU A 67 1.58 -6.31 -9.02
N GLY A 68 1.53 -7.40 -8.27
CA GLY A 68 1.24 -7.40 -6.84
C GLY A 68 2.45 -7.81 -6.01
N LEU A 69 2.61 -7.24 -4.83
CA LEU A 69 3.61 -7.64 -3.84
C LEU A 69 2.94 -7.83 -2.49
N ASP A 70 3.23 -8.95 -1.84
CA ASP A 70 2.80 -9.19 -0.46
C ASP A 70 3.82 -10.08 0.26
N ILE A 71 3.87 -9.94 1.58
CA ILE A 71 4.76 -10.74 2.44
C ILE A 71 4.10 -12.08 2.84
N SER A 72 2.77 -12.17 2.77
CA SER A 72 1.99 -13.35 3.16
C SER A 72 1.85 -14.33 2.01
N PRO A 73 2.42 -15.55 2.11
CA PRO A 73 2.23 -16.59 1.10
C PRO A 73 0.76 -17.01 0.96
N GLU A 74 -0.02 -17.02 2.05
CA GLU A 74 -1.43 -17.38 2.01
C GLU A 74 -2.27 -16.34 1.27
N MET A 75 -2.01 -15.04 1.50
CA MET A 75 -2.62 -13.96 0.74
C MET A 75 -2.33 -14.12 -0.77
N LEU A 76 -1.07 -14.34 -1.12
CA LEU A 76 -0.69 -14.49 -2.53
C LEU A 76 -1.22 -15.77 -3.18
N ALA A 77 -1.34 -16.86 -2.42
CA ALA A 77 -1.98 -18.07 -2.95
C ALA A 77 -3.43 -17.80 -3.39
N ARG A 78 -4.16 -17.02 -2.62
CA ARG A 78 -5.54 -16.58 -2.93
C ARG A 78 -5.55 -15.58 -4.09
N ALA A 79 -4.68 -14.56 -4.07
CA ALA A 79 -4.56 -13.57 -5.14
C ALA A 79 -4.25 -14.21 -6.51
N ARG A 80 -3.33 -15.20 -6.56
CA ARG A 80 -2.99 -15.93 -7.79
C ARG A 80 -4.15 -16.74 -8.35
N ARG A 81 -4.98 -17.32 -7.50
CA ARG A 81 -6.21 -18.02 -7.95
C ARG A 81 -7.21 -17.06 -8.58
N ARG A 82 -7.32 -15.85 -8.04
CA ARG A 82 -8.24 -14.82 -8.51
C ARG A 82 -7.76 -14.15 -9.81
N HIS A 83 -6.45 -13.90 -9.91
CA HIS A 83 -5.82 -13.20 -11.02
C HIS A 83 -4.60 -13.96 -11.56
N PRO A 84 -4.80 -15.13 -12.22
CA PRO A 84 -3.68 -15.98 -12.69
C PRO A 84 -2.79 -15.29 -13.74
N GLN A 85 -3.26 -14.22 -14.37
CA GLN A 85 -2.53 -13.42 -15.37
C GLN A 85 -1.62 -12.36 -14.76
N VAL A 86 -1.73 -12.08 -13.45
CA VAL A 86 -0.96 -11.05 -12.76
C VAL A 86 0.32 -11.63 -12.17
N THR A 87 1.41 -10.92 -12.30
CA THR A 87 2.67 -11.28 -11.64
C THR A 87 2.62 -10.90 -10.15
N PHE A 88 2.88 -11.88 -9.28
CA PHE A 88 2.89 -11.69 -7.83
C PHE A 88 4.26 -12.01 -7.24
N HIS A 89 4.81 -11.04 -6.49
CA HIS A 89 6.08 -11.15 -5.76
C HIS A 89 5.81 -11.48 -4.29
N LEU A 90 6.28 -12.66 -3.85
CA LEU A 90 6.33 -13.00 -2.42
C LEU A 90 7.60 -12.40 -1.83
N ALA A 91 7.49 -11.26 -1.17
CA ALA A 91 8.65 -10.55 -0.65
C ALA A 91 8.28 -9.54 0.45
N ASP A 92 9.25 -9.26 1.32
CA ASP A 92 9.22 -8.14 2.26
C ASP A 92 9.62 -6.86 1.53
N ILE A 93 8.74 -5.86 1.53
CA ILE A 93 9.01 -4.55 0.92
C ILE A 93 10.24 -3.85 1.53
N CYS A 94 10.61 -4.15 2.77
CA CYS A 94 11.79 -3.57 3.40
C CYS A 94 13.08 -3.96 2.66
N THR A 95 13.16 -5.17 2.14
CA THR A 95 14.34 -5.73 1.46
C THR A 95 14.17 -5.88 -0.05
N PHE A 96 12.94 -5.89 -0.55
CA PHE A 96 12.64 -6.06 -1.97
C PHE A 96 13.19 -4.88 -2.79
N SER A 97 13.90 -5.21 -3.88
CA SER A 97 14.33 -4.24 -4.88
C SER A 97 13.31 -4.15 -5.99
N LEU A 98 12.79 -2.96 -6.26
CA LEU A 98 11.82 -2.76 -7.34
C LEU A 98 12.50 -3.07 -8.69
N PRO A 99 11.94 -3.98 -9.52
CA PRO A 99 12.60 -4.43 -10.75
C PRO A 99 12.60 -3.37 -11.87
N LYS A 100 11.72 -2.38 -11.76
CA LYS A 100 11.54 -1.29 -12.73
C LYS A 100 10.91 -0.07 -12.07
N ARG A 101 10.66 0.98 -12.84
CA ARG A 101 9.79 2.09 -12.43
C ARG A 101 8.35 1.81 -12.82
N TYR A 102 7.41 2.41 -12.07
CA TYR A 102 5.98 2.25 -12.22
C TYR A 102 5.31 3.61 -12.44
N ASP A 103 4.27 3.62 -13.27
CA ASP A 103 3.46 4.80 -13.52
C ASP A 103 2.41 5.00 -12.42
N PHE A 104 2.08 3.91 -11.71
CA PHE A 104 1.20 3.94 -10.55
C PHE A 104 1.70 2.96 -9.48
N ILE A 105 1.76 3.43 -8.23
CA ILE A 105 2.03 2.57 -7.06
C ILE A 105 0.88 2.73 -6.08
N SER A 106 0.29 1.61 -5.65
CA SER A 106 -0.62 1.53 -4.51
C SER A 106 0.11 0.93 -3.32
N ALA A 107 -0.09 1.49 -2.13
CA ALA A 107 0.31 0.91 -0.84
C ALA A 107 -0.82 1.14 0.18
N TRP A 108 -1.98 0.55 -0.11
CA TRP A 108 -3.21 0.73 0.64
C TRP A 108 -3.27 -0.22 1.82
N ASP A 109 -3.48 0.31 3.02
CA ASP A 109 -3.56 -0.43 4.29
C ASP A 109 -2.38 -1.42 4.50
N SER A 110 -1.18 -1.03 4.10
CA SER A 110 -0.03 -1.95 4.05
C SER A 110 1.24 -1.41 4.72
N ILE A 111 1.79 -0.28 4.26
CA ILE A 111 3.11 0.18 4.72
C ILE A 111 3.14 0.71 6.16
N TRP A 112 2.01 0.92 6.80
CA TRP A 112 1.95 1.20 8.23
C TRP A 112 2.28 -0.03 9.11
N HIS A 113 2.34 -1.24 8.52
CA HIS A 113 2.84 -2.46 9.19
C HIS A 113 4.36 -2.62 9.10
N VAL A 114 5.01 -1.80 8.29
CA VAL A 114 6.48 -1.75 8.23
C VAL A 114 7.03 -1.25 9.58
N PRO A 115 8.10 -1.87 10.12
CA PRO A 115 8.73 -1.39 11.35
C PRO A 115 9.02 0.11 11.28
N LEU A 116 8.69 0.85 12.35
CA LEU A 116 8.77 2.31 12.37
C LEU A 116 10.11 2.86 11.86
N ALA A 117 11.22 2.22 12.24
CA ALA A 117 12.56 2.64 11.82
C ALA A 117 12.82 2.52 10.31
N GLN A 118 11.99 1.76 9.58
CA GLN A 118 12.16 1.50 8.14
C GLN A 118 11.09 2.18 7.28
N GLN A 119 10.05 2.78 7.88
CA GLN A 119 8.91 3.32 7.12
C GLN A 119 9.33 4.40 6.11
N LEU A 120 10.15 5.36 6.51
CA LEU A 120 10.59 6.43 5.62
C LEU A 120 11.52 5.91 4.51
N ASP A 121 12.33 4.89 4.78
CA ASP A 121 13.19 4.27 3.76
C ASP A 121 12.37 3.48 2.75
N VAL A 122 11.33 2.78 3.21
CA VAL A 122 10.36 2.14 2.30
C VAL A 122 9.64 3.20 1.46
N LEU A 123 9.18 4.29 2.07
CA LEU A 123 8.54 5.39 1.31
C LEU A 123 9.51 5.97 0.27
N ARG A 124 10.76 6.30 0.62
CA ARG A 124 11.78 6.78 -0.33
C ARG A 124 12.00 5.80 -1.48
N LYS A 125 12.05 4.49 -1.18
CA LYS A 125 12.16 3.43 -2.20
C LYS A 125 10.99 3.46 -3.17
N LEU A 126 9.76 3.55 -2.68
CA LEU A 126 8.56 3.61 -3.52
C LEU A 126 8.53 4.87 -4.38
N LEU A 127 8.89 6.03 -3.81
CA LEU A 127 9.00 7.28 -4.57
C LEU A 127 10.06 7.20 -5.66
N ALA A 128 11.24 6.64 -5.37
CA ALA A 128 12.29 6.43 -6.38
C ALA A 128 11.86 5.45 -7.48
N GLY A 129 10.95 4.54 -7.15
CA GLY A 129 10.35 3.58 -8.08
C GLY A 129 9.28 4.17 -9.00
N LEU A 130 8.88 5.42 -8.84
CA LEU A 130 7.95 6.07 -9.76
C LEU A 130 8.65 6.51 -11.07
N SER A 131 7.96 6.33 -12.18
CA SER A 131 8.29 6.99 -13.46
C SER A 131 8.11 8.51 -13.34
N PRO A 132 8.76 9.35 -14.19
CA PRO A 132 8.43 10.77 -14.29
C PRO A 132 6.92 10.96 -14.53
N GLY A 133 6.26 11.79 -13.72
CA GLY A 133 4.80 11.96 -13.72
C GLY A 133 4.02 10.83 -13.07
N GLY A 134 4.67 9.77 -12.60
CA GLY A 134 4.03 8.63 -11.93
C GLY A 134 3.40 9.03 -10.58
N VAL A 135 2.41 8.28 -10.16
CA VAL A 135 1.57 8.58 -8.99
C VAL A 135 1.66 7.46 -7.98
N ILE A 136 1.75 7.81 -6.71
CA ILE A 136 1.59 6.90 -5.59
C ILE A 136 0.36 7.29 -4.76
N ILE A 137 -0.41 6.28 -4.35
CA ILE A 137 -1.41 6.39 -3.29
C ILE A 137 -1.02 5.45 -2.15
N PHE A 138 -1.09 5.93 -0.93
CA PHE A 138 -0.81 5.11 0.24
C PHE A 138 -1.57 5.62 1.47
N THR A 139 -1.70 4.74 2.46
CA THR A 139 -2.28 5.07 3.76
C THR A 139 -1.20 5.21 4.82
N ALA A 140 -1.43 6.06 5.80
CA ALA A 140 -0.55 6.28 6.94
C ALA A 140 -1.36 6.58 8.20
N GLY A 141 -0.73 6.41 9.37
CA GLY A 141 -1.29 6.90 10.62
C GLY A 141 -1.20 8.43 10.72
N GLY A 142 -2.31 9.09 11.01
CA GLY A 142 -2.43 10.55 11.11
C GLY A 142 -1.85 11.13 12.40
N THR A 143 -0.58 10.86 12.70
CA THR A 143 0.13 11.35 13.90
C THR A 143 1.01 12.55 13.57
N GLN A 144 1.29 13.40 14.57
CA GLN A 144 2.22 14.53 14.41
C GLN A 144 3.67 14.10 14.63
N ALA A 145 3.89 13.08 15.45
CA ALA A 145 5.20 12.52 15.80
C ALA A 145 5.24 11.02 15.52
N PRO A 146 6.42 10.40 15.45
CA PRO A 146 6.53 8.95 15.31
C PRO A 146 5.80 8.21 16.43
N GLU A 147 4.99 7.24 16.06
CA GLU A 147 4.18 6.44 17.00
C GLU A 147 4.07 4.99 16.49
N GLN A 148 3.98 4.04 17.41
CA GLN A 148 3.73 2.64 17.08
C GLN A 148 2.84 1.99 18.13
N VAL A 149 2.02 1.04 17.70
CA VAL A 149 1.06 0.32 18.56
C VAL A 149 0.86 -1.09 18.01
N THR A 150 0.52 -2.01 18.91
CA THR A 150 0.04 -3.35 18.52
C THR A 150 -1.34 -3.54 19.11
N ASN A 151 -2.32 -3.73 18.23
CA ASN A 151 -3.72 -3.92 18.58
C ASN A 151 -4.21 -5.30 18.14
N PRO A 152 -5.19 -5.90 18.82
CA PRO A 152 -5.82 -7.12 18.33
C PRO A 152 -6.62 -6.84 17.05
N CYS A 153 -6.43 -7.68 16.03
CA CYS A 153 -7.20 -7.69 14.79
C CYS A 153 -7.64 -9.13 14.50
N LEU A 154 -8.94 -9.40 14.49
CA LEU A 154 -9.49 -10.75 14.27
C LEU A 154 -8.85 -11.82 15.16
N GLY A 155 -8.59 -11.47 16.42
CA GLY A 155 -7.98 -12.38 17.41
C GLY A 155 -6.46 -12.55 17.30
N GLN A 156 -5.80 -11.86 16.39
CA GLN A 156 -4.34 -11.86 16.22
C GLN A 156 -3.75 -10.50 16.57
N PRO A 157 -2.49 -10.43 17.08
CA PRO A 157 -1.81 -9.16 17.27
C PRO A 157 -1.45 -8.55 15.91
N LEU A 158 -1.75 -7.27 15.71
CA LEU A 158 -1.40 -6.54 14.51
C LEU A 158 -0.69 -5.23 14.85
N TYR A 159 0.51 -5.08 14.34
CA TYR A 159 1.36 -3.92 14.55
C TYR A 159 1.01 -2.82 13.56
N HIS A 160 0.96 -1.59 14.06
CA HIS A 160 0.82 -0.38 13.27
C HIS A 160 1.85 0.65 13.71
N ALA A 161 2.40 1.38 12.78
CA ALA A 161 3.31 2.48 13.03
C ALA A 161 3.03 3.66 12.10
N SER A 162 3.42 4.84 12.54
CA SER A 162 3.39 6.07 11.74
C SER A 162 4.66 6.86 12.00
N ALA A 163 5.36 7.24 10.95
CA ALA A 163 6.50 8.15 11.03
C ALA A 163 6.08 9.60 11.34
N GLY A 164 4.78 9.89 11.35
CA GLY A 164 4.19 11.21 11.52
C GLY A 164 4.03 11.97 10.19
N ILE A 165 2.90 12.64 10.03
CA ILE A 165 2.56 13.39 8.80
C ILE A 165 3.65 14.39 8.41
N PRO A 166 4.25 15.19 9.33
CA PRO A 166 5.31 16.13 8.94
C PRO A 166 6.54 15.44 8.34
N ALA A 167 6.94 14.26 8.84
CA ALA A 167 8.08 13.52 8.30
C ALA A 167 7.75 12.92 6.93
N ILE A 168 6.54 12.38 6.77
CA ILE A 168 6.04 11.86 5.50
C ILE A 168 6.06 12.96 4.43
N LEU A 169 5.49 14.14 4.69
CA LEU A 169 5.45 15.25 3.73
C LEU A 169 6.85 15.73 3.32
N ARG A 170 7.79 15.84 4.27
CA ARG A 170 9.19 16.13 3.94
C ARG A 170 9.81 15.06 3.04
N THR A 171 9.53 13.78 3.31
CA THR A 171 10.03 12.68 2.48
C THR A 171 9.49 12.72 1.05
N LEU A 172 8.22 13.14 0.87
CA LEU A 172 7.66 13.35 -0.47
C LEU A 172 8.41 14.47 -1.22
N GLU A 173 8.64 15.60 -0.57
CA GLU A 173 9.35 16.75 -1.14
C GLU A 173 10.81 16.39 -1.50
N GLU A 174 11.55 15.80 -0.56
CA GLU A 174 12.91 15.30 -0.77
C GLU A 174 13.00 14.28 -1.91
N GLY A 175 11.95 13.45 -2.08
CA GLY A 175 11.82 12.49 -3.18
C GLY A 175 11.42 13.10 -4.53
N GLY A 176 11.29 14.44 -4.63
CA GLY A 176 10.87 15.13 -5.84
C GLY A 176 9.40 14.87 -6.20
N CYS A 177 8.54 14.66 -5.21
CA CYS A 177 7.13 14.41 -5.41
C CYS A 177 6.28 15.54 -4.82
N ALA A 178 5.26 15.98 -5.57
CA ALA A 178 4.23 16.89 -5.07
C ALA A 178 3.12 16.11 -4.37
N CYS A 179 2.75 16.50 -3.15
CA CYS A 179 1.54 16.03 -2.51
C CYS A 179 0.32 16.58 -3.27
N ARG A 180 -0.51 15.69 -3.80
CA ARG A 180 -1.72 16.03 -4.57
C ARG A 180 -2.98 15.94 -3.73
N HIS A 181 -2.96 15.14 -2.68
CA HIS A 181 -4.09 14.97 -1.77
C HIS A 181 -3.60 14.45 -0.42
N LEU A 182 -4.22 14.91 0.66
CA LEU A 182 -4.08 14.40 2.01
C LEU A 182 -5.45 14.52 2.69
N GLU A 183 -5.98 13.42 3.20
CA GLU A 183 -7.31 13.39 3.80
C GLU A 183 -7.32 12.42 4.99
N TYR A 184 -7.90 12.86 6.11
CA TYR A 184 -8.31 12.00 7.23
C TYR A 184 -9.68 11.39 6.86
N ASP A 185 -9.65 10.38 6.01
CA ASP A 185 -10.84 9.85 5.33
C ASP A 185 -11.73 8.96 6.20
N GLN A 186 -11.28 8.61 7.41
CA GLN A 186 -12.04 7.81 8.38
C GLN A 186 -12.12 8.50 9.75
N TYR A 187 -12.16 9.84 9.78
CA TYR A 187 -12.24 10.58 11.04
C TYR A 187 -13.44 10.09 11.90
N PRO A 188 -13.29 9.88 13.23
CA PRO A 188 -12.17 10.29 14.11
C PRO A 188 -10.97 9.34 14.16
N GLU A 189 -10.95 8.26 13.40
CA GLU A 189 -9.77 7.39 13.31
C GLU A 189 -8.60 8.11 12.65
N ARG A 190 -7.39 7.73 13.04
CA ARG A 190 -6.16 8.32 12.51
C ARG A 190 -5.74 7.67 11.18
N HIS A 191 -6.73 7.34 10.35
CA HIS A 191 -6.49 6.86 9.00
C HIS A 191 -6.31 8.04 8.06
N VAL A 192 -5.19 8.10 7.36
CA VAL A 192 -4.90 9.17 6.41
C VAL A 192 -4.56 8.59 5.05
N THR A 193 -5.28 9.05 4.04
CA THR A 193 -4.97 8.80 2.64
C THR A 193 -4.08 9.91 2.09
N LEU A 194 -2.96 9.52 1.45
CA LEU A 194 -2.06 10.42 0.75
C LEU A 194 -1.95 10.04 -0.72
N ILE A 195 -1.96 11.04 -1.60
CA ILE A 195 -1.64 10.90 -3.03
C ILE A 195 -0.49 11.84 -3.34
N ALA A 196 0.57 11.31 -3.95
CA ALA A 196 1.70 12.10 -4.39
C ALA A 196 2.05 11.77 -5.85
N GLN A 197 2.62 12.74 -6.55
CA GLN A 197 3.01 12.62 -7.95
C GLN A 197 4.47 13.04 -8.12
N ARG A 198 5.25 12.21 -8.77
CA ARG A 198 6.63 12.54 -9.15
C ARG A 198 6.64 13.67 -10.18
N LEU A 199 7.41 14.73 -9.91
CA LEU A 199 7.61 15.89 -10.80
C LEU A 199 8.60 15.60 -11.92
#